data_3641d4a055a707b79e083975d0606e71
#
_entry.id   3641d4a055a707b79e083975d0606e71
#
_cell.length_a   1.000
_cell.length_b   1.000
_cell.length_c   1.000
_cell.angle_alpha   90.00
_cell.angle_beta   90.00
_cell.angle_gamma   90.00
#
_symmetry.space_group_name_H-M   'P 1'
#
loop_
_entity.id
_entity.type
_entity.pdbx_description
1 polymer ?
#
loop_
_entity_poly.entity_id
_entity_poly.type
_entity_poly.pdbx_seq_one_letter_code
_entity_poly.pdbx_strand_id
1 'polypeptide(L)'
;WSSDVCSSDLSLVIFPFMYYETYGDDSLIKKYYPNMRRYVDYLKTRADKGILSFGLGDWYDYGDFRAGFSRNTPVPLVATAHYYMTVMYLVKAAKMVGNDFDTRYYTSLAQDIMAAFNKCFLHKDTAQYGTGSQCSNALPLFLQMTQNADEQGNYQSDADLHEKVFTNLIKDVEAHGNRLTTGDVGNRYLIQTLARNGEHELIYKMFNHEEAPGYGFQLKFGATTLTEQWDPRQGSSWNHFMMGQIDEWFFNSLVGIRPSTTPKQGYQKFIIAPQPVGDLKYVKASYETLYGTINVDWTCENGTFTLNVSVPVNTTAVVYLPGEKEPKEIQSGTYQLVCAK
;
A
#
# COMPACT_ATOMS: atom_id res chain seq x y z
N TRP A 1 -0.37 -19.28 -20.81
CA TRP A 1 -0.27 -18.48 -19.57
C TRP A 1 -0.23 -17.01 -19.97
N SER A 2 -1.34 -16.31 -19.89
CA SER A 2 -1.29 -14.85 -19.88
C SER A 2 -0.76 -14.46 -18.51
N SER A 3 0.51 -14.08 -18.44
CA SER A 3 1.09 -13.55 -17.24
C SER A 3 0.34 -12.28 -16.85
N ASP A 4 -0.20 -12.29 -15.64
CA ASP A 4 -0.86 -11.14 -15.06
C ASP A 4 0.22 -10.16 -14.58
N VAL A 5 0.27 -8.98 -15.19
CA VAL A 5 1.22 -7.92 -14.79
C VAL A 5 0.90 -7.40 -13.38
N CYS A 6 -0.28 -7.74 -12.83
CA CYS A 6 -0.79 -7.04 -11.66
C CYS A 6 -0.29 -7.53 -10.31
N SER A 7 -0.09 -8.80 -10.05
CA SER A 7 0.22 -9.25 -8.69
C SER A 7 1.24 -10.39 -8.60
N SER A 8 1.02 -11.48 -9.30
CA SER A 8 1.88 -12.68 -9.17
C SER A 8 3.24 -12.50 -9.82
N ASP A 9 3.31 -11.87 -11.00
CA ASP A 9 4.57 -11.66 -11.72
C ASP A 9 5.45 -10.60 -11.06
N LEU A 10 4.83 -9.64 -10.38
CA LEU A 10 5.55 -8.61 -9.62
C LEU A 10 6.25 -9.17 -8.38
N SER A 11 5.88 -10.35 -7.91
CA SER A 11 6.52 -11.00 -6.76
C SER A 11 8.02 -11.17 -6.95
N LEU A 12 8.49 -11.39 -8.21
CA LEU A 12 9.91 -11.44 -8.54
C LEU A 12 10.66 -10.16 -8.13
N VAL A 13 10.00 -9.01 -8.18
CA VAL A 13 10.60 -7.71 -7.89
C VAL A 13 10.25 -7.24 -6.49
N ILE A 14 9.01 -7.38 -6.05
CA ILE A 14 8.54 -6.85 -4.77
C ILE A 14 9.00 -7.71 -3.59
N PHE A 15 8.91 -9.04 -3.67
CA PHE A 15 9.21 -9.93 -2.57
C PHE A 15 10.65 -9.79 -2.03
N PRO A 16 11.71 -9.66 -2.87
CA PRO A 16 13.05 -9.42 -2.37
C PRO A 16 13.19 -8.13 -1.54
N PHE A 17 12.41 -7.10 -1.86
CA PHE A 17 12.40 -5.86 -1.07
C PHE A 17 11.62 -6.00 0.22
N MET A 18 10.47 -6.68 0.23
CA MET A 18 9.75 -7.01 1.47
C MET A 18 10.62 -7.83 2.42
N TYR A 19 11.37 -8.81 1.88
CA TYR A 19 12.33 -9.58 2.64
C TYR A 19 13.44 -8.71 3.23
N TYR A 20 14.01 -7.80 2.41
CA TYR A 20 15.01 -6.85 2.87
C TYR A 20 14.49 -5.88 3.95
N GLU A 21 13.31 -5.35 3.78
CA GLU A 21 12.67 -4.45 4.75
C GLU A 21 12.39 -5.14 6.09
N THR A 22 12.00 -6.42 6.04
CA THR A 22 11.67 -7.21 7.23
C THR A 22 12.90 -7.74 7.96
N TYR A 23 13.90 -8.24 7.20
CA TYR A 23 15.03 -8.97 7.77
C TYR A 23 16.38 -8.24 7.68
N GLY A 24 16.46 -7.12 6.95
CA GLY A 24 17.70 -6.40 6.70
C GLY A 24 18.67 -7.11 5.75
N ASP A 25 18.26 -8.23 5.14
CA ASP A 25 19.07 -9.07 4.25
C ASP A 25 18.78 -8.75 2.78
N ASP A 26 19.79 -8.19 2.08
CA ASP A 26 19.71 -7.80 0.67
C ASP A 26 20.11 -8.93 -0.31
N SER A 27 20.36 -10.14 0.19
CA SER A 27 20.88 -11.27 -0.61
C SER A 27 19.96 -11.65 -1.76
N LEU A 28 18.64 -11.60 -1.57
CA LEU A 28 17.66 -11.90 -2.62
C LEU A 28 17.67 -10.82 -3.72
N ILE A 29 17.82 -9.55 -3.34
CA ILE A 29 17.93 -8.45 -4.31
C ILE A 29 19.16 -8.67 -5.19
N LYS A 30 20.32 -8.91 -4.58
CA LYS A 30 21.58 -9.17 -5.30
C LYS A 30 21.48 -10.40 -6.19
N LYS A 31 20.94 -11.50 -5.67
CA LYS A 31 20.80 -12.77 -6.39
C LYS A 31 19.89 -12.65 -7.61
N TYR A 32 18.75 -12.00 -7.46
CA TYR A 32 17.72 -11.93 -8.51
C TYR A 32 17.74 -10.65 -9.34
N TYR A 33 18.69 -9.75 -9.12
CA TYR A 33 18.85 -8.52 -9.90
C TYR A 33 18.87 -8.76 -11.42
N PRO A 34 19.64 -9.76 -11.98
CA PRO A 34 19.61 -10.03 -13.41
C PRO A 34 18.23 -10.50 -13.92
N ASN A 35 17.44 -11.15 -13.07
CA ASN A 35 16.09 -11.59 -13.40
C ASN A 35 15.12 -10.41 -13.41
N MET A 36 15.22 -9.52 -12.42
CA MET A 36 14.43 -8.28 -12.35
C MET A 36 14.67 -7.43 -13.60
N ARG A 37 15.93 -7.27 -14.01
CA ARG A 37 16.31 -6.59 -15.26
C ARG A 37 15.61 -7.17 -16.47
N ARG A 38 15.76 -8.49 -16.68
CA ARG A 38 15.14 -9.19 -17.82
C ARG A 38 13.63 -9.02 -17.83
N TYR A 39 13.00 -9.02 -16.67
CA TYR A 39 11.55 -8.83 -16.56
C TYR A 39 11.15 -7.41 -16.96
N VAL A 40 11.83 -6.37 -16.47
CA VAL A 40 11.58 -4.99 -16.87
C VAL A 40 11.85 -4.78 -18.36
N ASP A 41 12.94 -5.34 -18.91
CA ASP A 41 13.25 -5.26 -20.33
C ASP A 41 12.16 -5.93 -21.18
N TYR A 42 11.61 -7.07 -20.72
CA TYR A 42 10.45 -7.70 -21.34
C TYR A 42 9.22 -6.77 -21.32
N LEU A 43 8.85 -6.22 -20.18
CA LEU A 43 7.72 -5.28 -20.07
C LEU A 43 7.89 -4.10 -21.03
N LYS A 44 9.11 -3.56 -21.15
CA LYS A 44 9.42 -2.50 -22.11
C LYS A 44 9.11 -2.91 -23.55
N THR A 45 9.38 -4.15 -23.95
CA THR A 45 9.05 -4.64 -25.31
C THR A 45 7.55 -4.78 -25.55
N ARG A 46 6.75 -4.87 -24.46
CA ARG A 46 5.29 -5.03 -24.51
C ARG A 46 4.53 -3.71 -24.44
N ALA A 47 5.22 -2.63 -24.02
CA ALA A 47 4.62 -1.32 -23.89
C ALA A 47 4.55 -0.59 -25.24
N ASP A 48 3.41 -0.04 -25.58
CA ASP A 48 3.28 0.91 -26.67
C ASP A 48 3.39 2.34 -26.13
N LYS A 49 4.45 3.07 -26.56
CA LYS A 49 4.72 4.46 -26.12
C LYS A 49 4.68 4.63 -24.59
N GLY A 50 5.19 3.64 -23.85
CA GLY A 50 5.23 3.64 -22.39
C GLY A 50 3.96 3.12 -21.70
N ILE A 51 2.92 2.74 -22.42
CA ILE A 51 1.65 2.23 -21.91
C ILE A 51 1.57 0.72 -22.09
N LEU A 52 1.32 -0.02 -21.00
CA LEU A 52 0.94 -1.43 -21.02
C LEU A 52 -0.59 -1.55 -21.05
N SER A 53 -1.11 -2.42 -21.93
CA SER A 53 -2.55 -2.56 -22.16
C SER A 53 -3.09 -3.96 -21.85
N PHE A 54 -2.32 -4.80 -21.17
CA PHE A 54 -2.71 -6.17 -20.84
C PHE A 54 -2.62 -6.44 -19.33
N GLY A 55 -3.35 -7.45 -18.87
CA GLY A 55 -3.49 -7.84 -17.48
C GLY A 55 -4.95 -7.91 -17.06
N LEU A 56 -5.22 -8.24 -15.79
CA LEU A 56 -6.56 -8.38 -15.24
C LEU A 56 -7.17 -7.04 -14.79
N GLY A 57 -6.34 -6.02 -14.62
CA GLY A 57 -6.74 -4.75 -14.04
C GLY A 57 -6.97 -4.86 -12.53
N ASP A 58 -7.97 -4.14 -12.03
CA ASP A 58 -8.42 -4.25 -10.65
C ASP A 58 -9.41 -5.41 -10.53
N TRP A 59 -8.89 -6.65 -10.51
CA TRP A 59 -9.66 -7.89 -10.56
C TRP A 59 -10.65 -7.96 -9.41
N TYR A 60 -11.88 -8.39 -9.70
CA TYR A 60 -12.99 -8.41 -8.74
C TYR A 60 -13.36 -7.05 -8.14
N ASP A 61 -13.22 -5.96 -8.89
CA ASP A 61 -13.77 -4.67 -8.49
C ASP A 61 -15.30 -4.76 -8.29
N TYR A 62 -15.82 -3.91 -7.39
CA TYR A 62 -17.19 -4.01 -6.91
C TYR A 62 -18.11 -2.93 -7.51
N GLY A 63 -19.32 -3.34 -7.91
CA GLY A 63 -20.35 -2.47 -8.47
C GLY A 63 -21.57 -3.27 -8.93
N ASP A 64 -22.51 -2.60 -9.61
CA ASP A 64 -23.74 -3.21 -10.15
C ASP A 64 -23.48 -4.06 -11.41
N PHE A 65 -22.50 -4.94 -11.33
CA PHE A 65 -22.09 -5.84 -12.40
C PHE A 65 -21.56 -7.16 -11.80
N ARG A 66 -21.46 -8.17 -12.68
CA ARG A 66 -20.84 -9.43 -12.27
C ARG A 66 -19.34 -9.20 -12.04
N ALA A 67 -18.85 -9.60 -10.87
CA ALA A 67 -17.45 -9.56 -10.51
C ALA A 67 -16.56 -10.39 -11.49
N GLY A 68 -15.32 -9.98 -11.63
CA GLY A 68 -14.35 -10.59 -12.55
C GLY A 68 -13.38 -9.55 -13.08
N PHE A 69 -13.29 -9.39 -14.40
CA PHE A 69 -12.46 -8.36 -15.03
C PHE A 69 -12.82 -6.96 -14.57
N SER A 70 -11.79 -6.12 -14.33
CA SER A 70 -11.94 -4.73 -13.94
C SER A 70 -12.91 -3.96 -14.82
N ARG A 71 -13.85 -3.25 -14.20
CA ARG A 71 -14.85 -2.42 -14.87
C ARG A 71 -14.82 -0.97 -14.41
N ASN A 72 -14.51 -0.73 -13.14
CA ASN A 72 -14.41 0.62 -12.60
C ASN A 72 -13.13 1.30 -13.09
N THR A 73 -12.04 0.56 -13.22
CA THR A 73 -10.70 1.09 -13.52
C THR A 73 -10.19 0.55 -14.84
N PRO A 74 -9.69 1.39 -15.77
CA PRO A 74 -9.12 0.92 -17.01
C PRO A 74 -7.92 -0.01 -16.80
N VAL A 75 -7.94 -1.19 -17.42
CA VAL A 75 -6.84 -2.16 -17.36
C VAL A 75 -5.48 -1.53 -17.72
N PRO A 76 -5.35 -0.71 -18.78
CA PRO A 76 -4.09 -0.06 -19.11
C PRO A 76 -3.56 0.86 -18.01
N LEU A 77 -4.43 1.50 -17.25
CA LEU A 77 -4.03 2.35 -16.12
C LEU A 77 -3.35 1.50 -15.04
N VAL A 78 -4.01 0.42 -14.61
CA VAL A 78 -3.49 -0.49 -13.60
C VAL A 78 -2.17 -1.13 -14.04
N ALA A 79 -2.14 -1.68 -15.26
CA ALA A 79 -0.95 -2.32 -15.81
C ALA A 79 0.25 -1.36 -15.93
N THR A 80 0.01 -0.12 -16.39
CA THR A 80 1.09 0.87 -16.55
C THR A 80 1.59 1.38 -15.20
N ALA A 81 0.71 1.58 -14.22
CA ALA A 81 1.11 1.94 -12.85
C ALA A 81 2.01 0.86 -12.23
N HIS A 82 1.70 -0.41 -12.43
CA HIS A 82 2.53 -1.52 -11.97
C HIS A 82 3.85 -1.64 -12.75
N TYR A 83 3.84 -1.35 -14.05
CA TYR A 83 5.07 -1.25 -14.84
C TYR A 83 5.99 -0.16 -14.27
N TYR A 84 5.46 1.03 -14.01
CA TYR A 84 6.21 2.11 -13.36
C TYR A 84 6.79 1.66 -12.00
N MET A 85 5.96 1.06 -11.15
CA MET A 85 6.39 0.54 -9.85
C MET A 85 7.53 -0.48 -9.98
N THR A 86 7.42 -1.41 -10.92
CA THR A 86 8.45 -2.43 -11.20
C THR A 86 9.77 -1.80 -11.59
N VAL A 87 9.74 -0.78 -12.47
CA VAL A 87 10.95 -0.04 -12.88
C VAL A 87 11.55 0.70 -11.69
N MET A 88 10.74 1.32 -10.82
CA MET A 88 11.22 2.01 -9.62
C MET A 88 11.91 1.07 -8.61
N TYR A 89 11.38 -0.16 -8.44
CA TYR A 89 12.07 -1.18 -7.64
C TYR A 89 13.40 -1.61 -8.28
N LEU A 90 13.44 -1.75 -9.62
CA LEU A 90 14.69 -2.06 -10.32
C LEU A 90 15.74 -0.94 -10.17
N VAL A 91 15.32 0.34 -10.20
CA VAL A 91 16.20 1.48 -9.90
C VAL A 91 16.80 1.38 -8.49
N LYS A 92 15.97 1.03 -7.49
CA LYS A 92 16.43 0.80 -6.12
C LYS A 92 17.43 -0.37 -6.08
N ALA A 93 17.11 -1.47 -6.75
CA ALA A 93 18.00 -2.64 -6.83
C ALA A 93 19.33 -2.29 -7.49
N ALA A 94 19.33 -1.54 -8.61
CA ALA A 94 20.53 -1.09 -9.32
C ALA A 94 21.45 -0.25 -8.41
N LYS A 95 20.88 0.67 -7.63
CA LYS A 95 21.61 1.44 -6.61
C LYS A 95 22.25 0.54 -5.55
N MET A 96 21.49 -0.45 -5.06
CA MET A 96 21.99 -1.37 -4.01
C MET A 96 23.12 -2.28 -4.49
N VAL A 97 23.11 -2.67 -5.77
CA VAL A 97 24.20 -3.48 -6.36
C VAL A 97 25.34 -2.62 -6.93
N GLY A 98 25.23 -1.28 -6.87
CA GLY A 98 26.26 -0.35 -7.36
C GLY A 98 26.33 -0.24 -8.88
N ASN A 99 25.24 -0.51 -9.61
CA ASN A 99 25.20 -0.38 -11.05
C ASN A 99 24.68 1.01 -11.46
N ASP A 100 25.61 1.98 -11.61
CA ASP A 100 25.27 3.37 -11.94
C ASP A 100 24.69 3.53 -13.35
N PHE A 101 25.11 2.68 -14.31
CA PHE A 101 24.55 2.72 -15.66
C PHE A 101 23.08 2.36 -15.65
N ASP A 102 22.73 1.22 -15.08
CA ASP A 102 21.34 0.77 -14.95
C ASP A 102 20.50 1.73 -14.10
N THR A 103 21.11 2.29 -13.04
CA THR A 103 20.43 3.31 -12.20
C THR A 103 19.97 4.50 -13.05
N ARG A 104 20.84 5.07 -13.87
CA ARG A 104 20.46 6.20 -14.75
C ARG A 104 19.48 5.79 -15.83
N TYR A 105 19.75 4.66 -16.49
CA TYR A 105 18.91 4.19 -17.59
C TYR A 105 17.46 3.92 -17.14
N TYR A 106 17.28 3.16 -16.06
CA TYR A 106 15.93 2.84 -15.57
C TYR A 106 15.25 4.01 -14.85
N THR A 107 16.01 4.96 -14.32
CA THR A 107 15.43 6.23 -13.82
C THR A 107 14.81 7.02 -14.98
N SER A 108 15.51 7.16 -16.10
CA SER A 108 14.95 7.80 -17.30
C SER A 108 13.73 7.05 -17.82
N LEU A 109 13.77 5.71 -17.87
CA LEU A 109 12.61 4.92 -18.28
C LEU A 109 11.40 5.12 -17.35
N ALA A 110 11.61 5.21 -16.04
CA ALA A 110 10.53 5.47 -15.08
C ALA A 110 9.89 6.85 -15.34
N GLN A 111 10.71 7.88 -15.62
CA GLN A 111 10.23 9.22 -15.97
C GLN A 111 9.40 9.21 -17.26
N ASP A 112 9.86 8.50 -18.29
CA ASP A 112 9.13 8.37 -19.56
C ASP A 112 7.77 7.67 -19.37
N ILE A 113 7.72 6.61 -18.56
CA ILE A 113 6.49 5.89 -18.23
C ILE A 113 5.52 6.80 -17.47
N MET A 114 6.01 7.53 -16.46
CA MET A 114 5.18 8.45 -15.68
C MET A 114 4.62 9.58 -16.55
N ALA A 115 5.42 10.13 -17.46
CA ALA A 115 4.97 11.13 -18.43
C ALA A 115 3.87 10.59 -19.34
N ALA A 116 4.07 9.38 -19.87
CA ALA A 116 3.09 8.71 -20.71
C ALA A 116 1.79 8.42 -19.94
N PHE A 117 1.91 7.95 -18.69
CA PHE A 117 0.80 7.69 -17.80
C PHE A 117 -0.04 8.95 -17.53
N ASN A 118 0.60 10.05 -17.13
CA ASN A 118 -0.09 11.30 -16.85
C ASN A 118 -0.72 11.88 -18.13
N LYS A 119 -0.03 11.80 -19.26
CA LYS A 119 -0.59 12.22 -20.55
C LYS A 119 -1.83 11.41 -20.96
N CYS A 120 -1.85 10.12 -20.66
CA CYS A 120 -2.92 9.21 -21.07
C CYS A 120 -4.12 9.23 -20.12
N PHE A 121 -3.87 9.32 -18.82
CA PHE A 121 -4.89 9.06 -17.81
C PHE A 121 -5.25 10.23 -16.91
N LEU A 122 -4.42 11.29 -16.81
CA LEU A 122 -4.73 12.44 -15.97
C LEU A 122 -5.67 13.41 -16.68
N HIS A 123 -6.83 13.63 -16.11
CA HIS A 123 -7.78 14.68 -16.47
C HIS A 123 -7.50 15.92 -15.62
N LYS A 124 -6.72 16.86 -16.17
CA LYS A 124 -6.24 18.03 -15.42
C LYS A 124 -7.36 18.92 -14.89
N ASP A 125 -8.43 19.08 -15.67
CA ASP A 125 -9.56 19.97 -15.33
C ASP A 125 -10.33 19.47 -14.11
N THR A 126 -10.42 18.15 -13.93
CA THR A 126 -11.11 17.50 -12.81
C THR A 126 -10.16 17.00 -11.73
N ALA A 127 -8.85 17.01 -11.96
CA ALA A 127 -7.84 16.42 -11.10
C ALA A 127 -8.18 14.95 -10.75
N GLN A 128 -8.45 14.15 -11.77
CA GLN A 128 -8.79 12.72 -11.64
C GLN A 128 -8.01 11.89 -12.65
N TYR A 129 -7.77 10.63 -12.32
CA TYR A 129 -7.15 9.68 -13.22
C TYR A 129 -8.18 8.70 -13.80
N GLY A 130 -8.04 8.38 -15.09
CA GLY A 130 -8.86 7.40 -15.79
C GLY A 130 -10.36 7.68 -15.68
N THR A 131 -11.10 6.80 -15.02
CA THR A 131 -12.54 6.96 -14.77
C THR A 131 -12.87 7.78 -13.52
N GLY A 132 -11.86 8.18 -12.74
CA GLY A 132 -12.06 8.80 -11.42
C GLY A 132 -12.39 7.79 -10.31
N SER A 133 -12.39 6.47 -10.60
CA SER A 133 -12.66 5.43 -9.59
C SER A 133 -11.61 5.43 -8.48
N GLN A 134 -11.93 4.79 -7.36
CA GLN A 134 -11.04 4.71 -6.20
C GLN A 134 -9.66 4.14 -6.59
N CYS A 135 -9.61 3.02 -7.31
CA CYS A 135 -8.34 2.44 -7.77
C CYS A 135 -7.62 3.36 -8.76
N SER A 136 -8.34 4.04 -9.67
CA SER A 136 -7.76 4.98 -10.65
C SER A 136 -7.02 6.15 -9.98
N ASN A 137 -7.52 6.65 -8.85
CA ASN A 137 -6.91 7.74 -8.10
C ASN A 137 -5.90 7.24 -7.05
N ALA A 138 -6.19 6.12 -6.37
CA ALA A 138 -5.32 5.58 -5.32
C ALA A 138 -3.95 5.13 -5.83
N LEU A 139 -3.88 4.49 -7.00
CA LEU A 139 -2.62 4.00 -7.58
C LEU A 139 -1.60 5.12 -7.83
N PRO A 140 -1.92 6.19 -8.58
CA PRO A 140 -0.96 7.27 -8.82
C PRO A 140 -0.61 8.06 -7.55
N LEU A 141 -1.52 8.18 -6.59
CA LEU A 141 -1.23 8.77 -5.28
C LEU A 141 -0.23 7.92 -4.49
N PHE A 142 -0.47 6.62 -4.40
CA PHE A 142 0.42 5.69 -3.69
C PHE A 142 1.81 5.67 -4.30
N LEU A 143 1.91 5.68 -5.62
CA LEU A 143 3.16 5.63 -6.38
C LEU A 143 3.82 7.01 -6.55
N GLN A 144 3.24 8.08 -6.01
CA GLN A 144 3.74 9.45 -6.11
C GLN A 144 3.90 9.91 -7.58
N MET A 145 2.94 9.53 -8.42
CA MET A 145 2.93 9.88 -9.85
C MET A 145 2.25 11.24 -10.12
N THR A 146 1.73 11.93 -9.09
CA THR A 146 1.22 13.30 -9.16
C THR A 146 2.38 14.30 -9.24
N GLN A 147 3.03 14.34 -10.40
CA GLN A 147 4.20 15.15 -10.66
C GLN A 147 4.02 15.94 -11.95
N ASN A 148 4.58 17.15 -11.99
CA ASN A 148 4.69 17.95 -13.21
C ASN A 148 6.16 18.01 -13.65
N ALA A 149 6.38 18.05 -14.96
CA ALA A 149 7.68 18.39 -15.52
C ALA A 149 7.87 19.91 -15.47
N ASP A 150 9.04 20.37 -15.01
CA ASP A 150 9.45 21.75 -15.18
C ASP A 150 9.81 22.05 -16.65
N GLU A 151 10.15 23.31 -16.95
CA GLU A 151 10.53 23.74 -18.31
C GLU A 151 11.79 23.03 -18.85
N GLN A 152 12.60 22.45 -17.96
CA GLN A 152 13.81 21.70 -18.29
C GLN A 152 13.52 20.18 -18.38
N GLY A 153 12.28 19.75 -18.16
CA GLY A 153 11.87 18.35 -18.21
C GLY A 153 12.18 17.55 -16.94
N ASN A 154 12.54 18.21 -15.82
CA ASN A 154 12.71 17.54 -14.53
C ASN A 154 11.33 17.39 -13.86
N TYR A 155 11.05 16.19 -13.32
CA TYR A 155 9.81 15.93 -12.63
C TYR A 155 9.90 16.35 -11.17
N GLN A 156 8.92 17.15 -10.75
CA GLN A 156 8.76 17.62 -9.37
C GLN A 156 7.38 17.24 -8.86
N SER A 157 7.31 16.89 -7.57
CA SER A 157 6.03 16.63 -6.91
C SER A 157 5.14 17.87 -7.01
N ASP A 158 3.92 17.66 -7.50
CA ASP A 158 2.87 18.67 -7.53
C ASP A 158 1.94 18.47 -6.33
N ALA A 159 2.19 19.20 -5.25
CA ALA A 159 1.43 19.09 -4.02
C ALA A 159 -0.04 19.48 -4.21
N ASP A 160 -0.32 20.50 -5.02
CA ASP A 160 -1.69 20.96 -5.33
C ASP A 160 -2.47 19.89 -6.12
N LEU A 161 -1.84 19.31 -7.12
CA LEU A 161 -2.44 18.17 -7.85
C LEU A 161 -2.66 16.98 -6.94
N HIS A 162 -1.67 16.63 -6.10
CA HIS A 162 -1.78 15.53 -5.14
C HIS A 162 -2.99 15.72 -4.21
N GLU A 163 -3.12 16.91 -3.61
CA GLU A 163 -4.22 17.22 -2.70
C GLU A 163 -5.58 17.17 -3.39
N LYS A 164 -5.69 17.70 -4.62
CA LYS A 164 -6.93 17.65 -5.40
C LYS A 164 -7.33 16.22 -5.76
N VAL A 165 -6.39 15.40 -6.23
CA VAL A 165 -6.66 13.98 -6.55
C VAL A 165 -7.05 13.22 -5.28
N PHE A 166 -6.37 13.47 -4.15
CA PHE A 166 -6.70 12.86 -2.88
C PHE A 166 -8.08 13.28 -2.37
N THR A 167 -8.41 14.57 -2.45
CA THR A 167 -9.76 15.06 -2.13
C THR A 167 -10.84 14.39 -2.97
N ASN A 168 -10.59 14.17 -4.26
CA ASN A 168 -11.53 13.45 -5.13
C ASN A 168 -11.67 11.97 -4.75
N LEU A 169 -10.58 11.33 -4.32
CA LEU A 169 -10.63 9.97 -3.79
C LEU A 169 -11.52 9.87 -2.56
N ILE A 170 -11.37 10.79 -1.59
CA ILE A 170 -12.22 10.84 -0.39
C ILE A 170 -13.69 11.03 -0.78
N LYS A 171 -13.99 12.01 -1.65
CA LYS A 171 -15.36 12.26 -2.11
C LYS A 171 -15.99 11.04 -2.78
N ASP A 172 -15.22 10.27 -3.54
CA ASP A 172 -15.73 9.04 -4.16
C ASP A 172 -16.06 7.98 -3.11
N VAL A 173 -15.19 7.77 -2.12
CA VAL A 173 -15.46 6.85 -1.00
C VAL A 173 -16.73 7.27 -0.23
N GLU A 174 -16.88 8.56 0.07
CA GLU A 174 -18.06 9.11 0.77
C GLU A 174 -19.33 8.97 -0.08
N ALA A 175 -19.27 9.24 -1.38
CA ALA A 175 -20.38 9.09 -2.31
C ALA A 175 -20.88 7.65 -2.41
N HIS A 176 -19.98 6.67 -2.18
CA HIS A 176 -20.33 5.24 -2.07
C HIS A 176 -20.71 4.82 -0.65
N GLY A 177 -21.04 5.76 0.24
CA GLY A 177 -21.48 5.48 1.62
C GLY A 177 -20.36 4.96 2.51
N ASN A 178 -19.14 5.49 2.36
CA ASN A 178 -17.90 5.04 2.99
C ASN A 178 -17.60 3.56 2.69
N ARG A 179 -17.75 3.16 1.44
CA ARG A 179 -17.45 1.80 0.97
C ARG A 179 -16.43 1.81 -0.15
N LEU A 180 -15.67 0.74 -0.22
CA LEU A 180 -14.76 0.53 -1.33
C LEU A 180 -15.51 0.12 -2.61
N THR A 181 -14.88 0.41 -3.76
CA THR A 181 -15.29 -0.10 -5.07
C THR A 181 -14.15 -0.86 -5.74
N THR A 182 -13.03 -0.98 -5.04
CA THR A 182 -11.82 -1.65 -5.51
C THR A 182 -11.95 -3.17 -5.46
N GLY A 183 -11.17 -3.82 -6.32
CA GLY A 183 -10.97 -5.27 -6.31
C GLY A 183 -9.70 -5.67 -5.58
N ASP A 184 -9.20 -6.86 -5.92
CA ASP A 184 -8.01 -7.49 -5.31
C ASP A 184 -6.77 -6.63 -5.38
N VAL A 185 -6.60 -5.90 -6.48
CA VAL A 185 -5.40 -5.09 -6.73
C VAL A 185 -5.53 -3.72 -6.09
N GLY A 186 -6.63 -3.03 -6.34
CA GLY A 186 -6.83 -1.64 -5.89
C GLY A 186 -7.00 -1.49 -4.39
N ASN A 187 -7.53 -2.52 -3.72
CA ASN A 187 -7.84 -2.47 -2.29
C ASN A 187 -6.62 -2.11 -1.42
N ARG A 188 -5.47 -2.74 -1.64
CA ARG A 188 -4.24 -2.41 -0.91
C ARG A 188 -3.83 -0.96 -1.11
N TYR A 189 -3.85 -0.47 -2.34
CA TYR A 189 -3.43 0.89 -2.66
C TYR A 189 -4.39 1.93 -2.09
N LEU A 190 -5.69 1.64 -2.09
CA LEU A 190 -6.70 2.48 -1.44
C LEU A 190 -6.41 2.60 0.06
N ILE A 191 -6.32 1.47 0.78
CA ILE A 191 -6.06 1.44 2.23
C ILE A 191 -4.75 2.17 2.56
N GLN A 192 -3.66 1.88 1.84
CA GLN A 192 -2.36 2.48 2.11
C GLN A 192 -2.32 3.97 1.77
N THR A 193 -3.02 4.40 0.73
CA THR A 193 -3.13 5.83 0.38
C THR A 193 -3.87 6.59 1.48
N LEU A 194 -5.02 6.08 1.92
CA LEU A 194 -5.77 6.65 3.02
C LEU A 194 -4.95 6.70 4.31
N ALA A 195 -4.31 5.59 4.67
CA ALA A 195 -3.49 5.50 5.89
C ALA A 195 -2.30 6.48 5.89
N ARG A 196 -1.59 6.62 4.76
CA ARG A 196 -0.47 7.56 4.62
C ARG A 196 -0.87 9.03 4.73
N ASN A 197 -2.13 9.34 4.44
CA ASN A 197 -2.70 10.68 4.55
C ASN A 197 -3.51 10.88 5.84
N GLY A 198 -3.45 9.94 6.80
CA GLY A 198 -4.07 10.08 8.11
C GLY A 198 -5.55 9.75 8.19
N GLU A 199 -6.16 9.23 7.11
CA GLU A 199 -7.60 8.93 7.04
C GLU A 199 -7.96 7.58 7.71
N HIS A 200 -7.44 7.34 8.91
CA HIS A 200 -7.64 6.10 9.65
C HIS A 200 -9.11 5.92 10.09
N GLU A 201 -9.79 7.01 10.45
CA GLU A 201 -11.23 6.97 10.78
C GLU A 201 -12.08 6.59 9.57
N LEU A 202 -11.71 7.02 8.37
CA LEU A 202 -12.41 6.63 7.14
C LEU A 202 -12.19 5.14 6.86
N ILE A 203 -10.95 4.63 6.99
CA ILE A 203 -10.65 3.21 6.85
C ILE A 203 -11.49 2.39 7.84
N TYR A 204 -11.56 2.81 9.10
CA TYR A 204 -12.38 2.13 10.10
C TYR A 204 -13.86 2.07 9.66
N LYS A 205 -14.45 3.19 9.23
CA LYS A 205 -15.83 3.24 8.71
C LYS A 205 -16.04 2.33 7.51
N MET A 206 -15.06 2.26 6.60
CA MET A 206 -15.13 1.43 5.39
C MET A 206 -15.20 -0.07 5.68
N PHE A 207 -14.68 -0.52 6.81
CA PHE A 207 -14.61 -1.95 7.12
C PHE A 207 -15.44 -2.37 8.33
N ASN A 208 -15.89 -1.45 9.15
CA ASN A 208 -16.73 -1.75 10.33
C ASN A 208 -18.23 -1.73 10.00
N HIS A 209 -18.65 -2.61 9.09
CA HIS A 209 -20.07 -2.80 8.73
C HIS A 209 -20.32 -4.21 8.17
N GLU A 210 -21.60 -4.62 8.10
CA GLU A 210 -22.03 -5.96 7.66
C GLU A 210 -22.64 -5.98 6.25
N GLU A 211 -22.42 -4.95 5.45
CA GLU A 211 -22.94 -4.86 4.10
C GLU A 211 -21.83 -5.05 3.07
N ALA A 212 -22.19 -5.45 1.85
CA ALA A 212 -21.24 -5.55 0.75
C ALA A 212 -20.86 -4.16 0.21
N PRO A 213 -19.61 -3.95 -0.20
CA PRO A 213 -18.46 -4.83 -0.01
C PRO A 213 -17.84 -4.65 1.38
N GLY A 214 -17.48 -5.72 2.04
CA GLY A 214 -16.84 -5.65 3.38
C GLY A 214 -16.67 -7.02 4.03
N TYR A 215 -15.79 -7.09 5.01
CA TYR A 215 -15.49 -8.34 5.73
C TYR A 215 -16.68 -8.82 6.58
N GLY A 216 -17.42 -7.90 7.22
CA GLY A 216 -18.61 -8.24 7.98
C GLY A 216 -19.69 -8.91 7.11
N PHE A 217 -19.79 -8.52 5.85
CA PHE A 217 -20.66 -9.17 4.89
C PHE A 217 -20.25 -10.62 4.59
N GLN A 218 -18.95 -10.88 4.43
CA GLN A 218 -18.44 -12.24 4.24
C GLN A 218 -18.77 -13.12 5.45
N LEU A 219 -18.55 -12.63 6.67
CA LEU A 219 -18.89 -13.31 7.92
C LEU A 219 -20.39 -13.59 8.05
N LYS A 220 -21.24 -12.64 7.70
CA LYS A 220 -22.71 -12.77 7.72
C LYS A 220 -23.21 -13.92 6.84
N PHE A 221 -22.53 -14.21 5.76
CA PHE A 221 -22.85 -15.32 4.85
C PHE A 221 -21.99 -16.57 5.10
N GLY A 222 -21.41 -16.71 6.28
CA GLY A 222 -20.79 -17.93 6.79
C GLY A 222 -19.36 -18.16 6.35
N ALA A 223 -18.68 -17.16 5.80
CA ALA A 223 -17.26 -17.29 5.49
C ALA A 223 -16.44 -17.41 6.79
N THR A 224 -15.57 -18.41 6.84
CA THR A 224 -14.62 -18.64 7.95
C THR A 224 -13.19 -18.31 7.57
N THR A 225 -12.98 -17.95 6.30
CA THR A 225 -11.71 -17.50 5.71
C THR A 225 -11.98 -16.35 4.76
N LEU A 226 -10.94 -15.72 4.24
CA LEU A 226 -11.06 -14.69 3.22
C LEU A 226 -11.60 -15.27 1.92
N THR A 227 -12.58 -14.60 1.33
CA THR A 227 -13.16 -14.99 0.04
C THR A 227 -12.47 -14.24 -1.10
N GLU A 228 -12.48 -14.80 -2.31
CA GLU A 228 -11.83 -14.23 -3.49
C GLU A 228 -12.54 -12.97 -3.99
N GLN A 229 -13.81 -12.81 -3.66
CA GLN A 229 -14.61 -11.65 -4.02
C GLN A 229 -15.48 -11.20 -2.84
N TRP A 230 -15.96 -9.97 -2.87
CA TRP A 230 -16.70 -9.37 -1.77
C TRP A 230 -18.04 -10.05 -1.46
N ASP A 231 -18.70 -10.63 -2.46
CA ASP A 231 -19.94 -11.41 -2.25
C ASP A 231 -19.64 -12.92 -2.26
N PRO A 232 -19.54 -13.58 -1.10
CA PRO A 232 -19.21 -15.00 -1.01
C PRO A 232 -20.24 -15.93 -1.66
N ARG A 233 -21.45 -15.44 -1.92
CA ARG A 233 -22.54 -16.23 -2.54
C ARG A 233 -22.32 -16.45 -4.04
N GLN A 234 -21.41 -15.72 -4.68
CA GLN A 234 -21.19 -15.78 -6.13
C GLN A 234 -20.27 -16.92 -6.60
N GLY A 235 -19.91 -17.86 -5.72
CA GLY A 235 -19.30 -19.14 -6.11
C GLY A 235 -17.81 -19.10 -6.45
N SER A 236 -17.05 -18.14 -5.92
CA SER A 236 -15.59 -18.10 -5.98
C SER A 236 -14.93 -18.82 -4.81
N SER A 237 -13.60 -18.84 -4.76
CA SER A 237 -12.84 -19.44 -3.67
C SER A 237 -13.17 -18.82 -2.32
N TRP A 238 -13.25 -19.65 -1.28
CA TRP A 238 -13.37 -19.25 0.12
C TRP A 238 -12.06 -19.43 0.89
N ASN A 239 -10.96 -19.54 0.20
CA ASN A 239 -9.62 -19.58 0.78
C ASN A 239 -8.68 -18.77 -0.13
N HIS A 240 -8.81 -17.45 -0.09
CA HIS A 240 -8.11 -16.55 -1.01
C HIS A 240 -7.55 -15.33 -0.25
N PHE A 241 -6.23 -15.31 -0.10
CA PHE A 241 -5.55 -14.30 0.71
C PHE A 241 -5.56 -12.87 0.10
N MET A 242 -5.95 -12.72 -1.16
CA MET A 242 -5.91 -11.43 -1.87
C MET A 242 -6.74 -10.33 -1.21
N MET A 243 -7.79 -10.67 -0.44
CA MET A 243 -8.55 -9.71 0.34
C MET A 243 -7.98 -9.44 1.74
N GLY A 244 -6.81 -10.01 2.08
CA GLY A 244 -6.16 -9.85 3.39
C GLY A 244 -5.37 -8.56 3.60
N GLN A 245 -5.43 -7.60 2.68
CA GLN A 245 -4.62 -6.38 2.72
C GLN A 245 -4.91 -5.48 3.93
N ILE A 246 -6.05 -5.64 4.58
CA ILE A 246 -6.40 -4.91 5.81
C ILE A 246 -5.47 -5.26 6.97
N ASP A 247 -4.87 -6.47 6.99
CA ASP A 247 -3.93 -6.87 8.03
C ASP A 247 -2.69 -5.98 8.05
N GLU A 248 -2.25 -5.49 6.88
CA GLU A 248 -1.17 -4.51 6.81
C GLU A 248 -1.53 -3.22 7.57
N TRP A 249 -2.78 -2.76 7.48
CA TRP A 249 -3.25 -1.60 8.22
C TRP A 249 -3.42 -1.90 9.72
N PHE A 250 -3.90 -3.09 10.08
CA PHE A 250 -4.00 -3.49 11.48
C PHE A 250 -2.64 -3.42 12.16
N PHE A 251 -1.60 -4.02 11.58
CA PHE A 251 -0.27 -4.00 12.18
C PHE A 251 0.44 -2.65 12.06
N ASN A 252 0.45 -2.05 10.87
CA ASN A 252 1.24 -0.84 10.60
C ASN A 252 0.62 0.43 11.19
N SER A 253 -0.70 0.46 11.37
CA SER A 253 -1.43 1.65 11.81
C SER A 253 -2.19 1.44 13.10
N LEU A 254 -3.13 0.49 13.15
CA LEU A 254 -3.96 0.31 14.34
C LEU A 254 -3.15 -0.11 15.56
N VAL A 255 -2.29 -1.12 15.41
CA VAL A 255 -1.27 -1.52 16.39
C VAL A 255 -0.08 -0.55 16.39
N GLY A 256 0.29 -0.10 15.18
CA GLY A 256 1.36 0.86 14.94
C GLY A 256 2.76 0.28 14.80
N ILE A 257 2.93 -1.07 14.71
CA ILE A 257 4.24 -1.71 14.56
C ILE A 257 4.65 -1.71 13.09
N ARG A 258 5.78 -1.09 12.77
CA ARG A 258 6.35 -1.10 11.42
C ARG A 258 7.88 -0.98 11.45
N PRO A 259 8.60 -1.51 10.43
CA PRO A 259 10.05 -1.36 10.36
C PRO A 259 10.44 0.12 10.26
N SER A 260 11.65 0.44 10.69
CA SER A 260 12.21 1.77 10.52
C SER A 260 12.39 2.12 9.03
N THR A 261 12.50 3.41 8.74
CA THR A 261 12.85 3.91 7.40
C THR A 261 14.29 3.57 6.97
N THR A 262 15.06 2.96 7.86
CA THR A 262 16.43 2.49 7.59
C THR A 262 16.41 0.95 7.39
N PRO A 263 16.15 0.45 6.17
CA PRO A 263 15.88 -0.97 5.93
C PRO A 263 16.96 -1.92 6.38
N LYS A 264 18.25 -1.51 6.32
CA LYS A 264 19.39 -2.37 6.74
C LYS A 264 19.29 -2.93 8.15
N GLN A 265 18.43 -2.35 8.97
CA GLN A 265 18.28 -2.76 10.37
C GLN A 265 17.10 -3.71 10.58
N GLY A 266 16.21 -3.90 9.59
CA GLY A 266 14.97 -4.65 9.77
C GLY A 266 14.23 -4.14 11.01
N TYR A 267 13.83 -5.04 11.92
CA TYR A 267 13.25 -4.69 13.21
C TYR A 267 14.27 -4.45 14.33
N GLN A 268 15.57 -4.30 14.05
CA GLN A 268 16.54 -3.86 15.05
C GLN A 268 16.23 -2.42 15.51
N LYS A 269 15.77 -1.58 14.55
CA LYS A 269 15.12 -0.30 14.86
C LYS A 269 13.74 -0.30 14.21
N PHE A 270 12.69 -0.01 14.97
CA PHE A 270 11.33 -0.03 14.50
C PHE A 270 10.51 1.15 15.06
N ILE A 271 9.34 1.34 14.48
CA ILE A 271 8.41 2.41 14.85
C ILE A 271 7.21 1.79 15.56
N ILE A 272 6.74 2.47 16.61
CA ILE A 272 5.45 2.23 17.24
C ILE A 272 4.65 3.52 17.16
N ALA A 273 3.58 3.51 16.37
CA ALA A 273 2.75 4.68 16.10
C ALA A 273 1.27 4.29 16.01
N PRO A 274 0.65 3.88 17.12
CA PRO A 274 -0.73 3.42 17.14
C PRO A 274 -1.71 4.54 16.78
N GLN A 275 -2.75 4.15 16.02
CA GLN A 275 -3.82 5.04 15.59
C GLN A 275 -5.15 4.57 16.18
N PRO A 276 -5.55 5.09 17.35
CA PRO A 276 -6.85 4.75 17.95
C PRO A 276 -7.98 5.40 17.14
N VAL A 277 -8.94 4.59 16.68
CA VAL A 277 -10.04 4.98 15.79
C VAL A 277 -11.40 4.53 16.31
N GLY A 278 -12.42 5.25 15.90
CA GLY A 278 -13.82 4.92 16.18
C GLY A 278 -14.10 4.75 17.68
N ASP A 279 -14.82 3.68 17.98
CA ASP A 279 -15.19 3.29 19.34
C ASP A 279 -14.30 2.20 19.95
N LEU A 280 -13.16 1.91 19.30
CA LEU A 280 -12.19 0.95 19.82
C LEU A 280 -11.57 1.43 21.13
N LYS A 281 -11.75 0.63 22.18
CA LYS A 281 -11.24 0.94 23.51
C LYS A 281 -9.88 0.34 23.80
N TYR A 282 -9.51 -0.72 23.10
CA TYR A 282 -8.23 -1.38 23.27
C TYR A 282 -7.81 -2.15 22.02
N VAL A 283 -6.50 -2.32 21.87
CA VAL A 283 -5.89 -3.26 20.92
C VAL A 283 -4.74 -3.95 21.62
N LYS A 284 -4.58 -5.24 21.37
CA LYS A 284 -3.47 -6.04 21.88
C LYS A 284 -2.91 -6.88 20.74
N ALA A 285 -1.60 -6.78 20.52
CA ALA A 285 -0.91 -7.53 19.49
C ALA A 285 0.51 -7.89 19.86
N SER A 286 1.02 -8.95 19.23
CA SER A 286 2.43 -9.32 19.26
C SER A 286 2.95 -9.51 17.84
N TYR A 287 4.21 -9.17 17.63
CA TYR A 287 4.89 -9.35 16.34
C TYR A 287 6.24 -10.01 16.55
N GLU A 288 6.40 -11.18 15.95
CA GLU A 288 7.65 -11.95 16.03
C GLU A 288 8.68 -11.41 15.07
N THR A 289 9.86 -11.08 15.58
CA THR A 289 11.01 -10.60 14.78
C THR A 289 12.22 -11.50 14.97
N LEU A 290 13.28 -11.32 14.18
CA LEU A 290 14.56 -11.99 14.40
C LEU A 290 15.20 -11.65 15.76
N TYR A 291 14.79 -10.55 16.39
CA TYR A 291 15.32 -10.06 17.65
C TYR A 291 14.46 -10.45 18.85
N GLY A 292 13.32 -11.12 18.61
CA GLY A 292 12.32 -11.48 19.62
C GLY A 292 10.98 -10.80 19.37
N THR A 293 10.05 -11.04 20.31
CA THR A 293 8.66 -10.59 20.21
C THR A 293 8.51 -9.11 20.61
N ILE A 294 7.92 -8.32 19.73
CA ILE A 294 7.42 -6.99 20.06
C ILE A 294 5.99 -7.16 20.56
N ASN A 295 5.68 -6.67 21.77
CA ASN A 295 4.32 -6.63 22.27
C ASN A 295 3.83 -5.20 22.33
N VAL A 296 2.63 -4.96 21.85
CA VAL A 296 1.92 -3.68 21.93
C VAL A 296 0.51 -3.94 22.46
N ASP A 297 0.17 -3.24 23.53
CA ASP A 297 -1.14 -3.27 24.16
C ASP A 297 -1.52 -1.84 24.51
N TRP A 298 -2.57 -1.31 23.86
CA TRP A 298 -3.03 0.03 24.17
C TRP A 298 -4.50 0.06 24.55
N THR A 299 -4.83 1.01 25.41
CA THR A 299 -6.20 1.34 25.78
C THR A 299 -6.48 2.82 25.54
N CYS A 300 -7.72 3.14 25.19
CA CYS A 300 -8.18 4.51 24.98
C CYS A 300 -9.53 4.70 25.66
N GLU A 301 -9.52 5.29 26.86
CA GLU A 301 -10.71 5.47 27.67
C GLU A 301 -10.72 6.87 28.33
N ASN A 302 -11.91 7.48 28.38
CA ASN A 302 -12.13 8.77 29.04
C ASN A 302 -11.13 9.88 28.65
N GLY A 303 -10.74 9.95 27.35
CA GLY A 303 -9.78 10.92 26.86
C GLY A 303 -8.32 10.63 27.22
N THR A 304 -8.05 9.44 27.76
CA THR A 304 -6.69 9.00 28.12
C THR A 304 -6.28 7.82 27.24
N PHE A 305 -5.14 7.94 26.60
CA PHE A 305 -4.50 6.88 25.84
C PHE A 305 -3.34 6.30 26.66
N THR A 306 -3.34 5.00 26.88
CA THR A 306 -2.27 4.27 27.59
C THR A 306 -1.69 3.21 26.66
N LEU A 307 -0.38 3.23 26.48
CA LEU A 307 0.39 2.28 25.67
C LEU A 307 1.32 1.47 26.57
N ASN A 308 1.15 0.16 26.60
CA ASN A 308 2.11 -0.78 27.16
C ASN A 308 2.89 -1.42 26.01
N VAL A 309 4.21 -1.40 26.06
CA VAL A 309 5.06 -1.93 24.99
C VAL A 309 6.23 -2.71 25.57
N SER A 310 6.53 -3.87 24.95
CA SER A 310 7.77 -4.62 25.18
C SER A 310 8.66 -4.51 23.95
N VAL A 311 9.87 -4.00 24.16
CA VAL A 311 10.92 -3.84 23.15
C VAL A 311 11.96 -4.94 23.33
N PRO A 312 12.21 -5.81 22.34
CA PRO A 312 13.16 -6.92 22.45
C PRO A 312 14.59 -6.46 22.75
N VAL A 313 15.40 -7.38 23.30
CA VAL A 313 16.82 -7.15 23.58
C VAL A 313 17.57 -6.78 22.29
N ASN A 314 18.51 -5.84 22.38
CA ASN A 314 19.31 -5.32 21.26
C ASN A 314 18.50 -4.63 20.17
N THR A 315 17.30 -4.13 20.50
CA THR A 315 16.48 -3.32 19.59
C THR A 315 16.13 -1.96 20.19
N THR A 316 15.70 -1.05 19.33
CA THR A 316 15.27 0.30 19.70
C THR A 316 13.94 0.60 19.02
N ALA A 317 13.00 1.19 19.75
CA ALA A 317 11.74 1.66 19.17
C ALA A 317 11.66 3.19 19.20
N VAL A 318 11.12 3.76 18.13
CA VAL A 318 10.70 5.17 18.05
C VAL A 318 9.18 5.21 18.20
N VAL A 319 8.72 5.76 19.31
CA VAL A 319 7.29 5.77 19.68
C VAL A 319 6.68 7.13 19.39
N TYR A 320 5.61 7.15 18.62
CA TYR A 320 4.75 8.30 18.35
C TYR A 320 3.44 8.09 19.10
N LEU A 321 3.19 8.87 20.15
CA LEU A 321 1.93 8.83 20.87
C LEU A 321 0.87 9.67 20.16
N PRO A 322 -0.41 9.27 20.17
CA PRO A 322 -1.49 10.06 19.58
C PRO A 322 -1.52 11.50 20.13
N GLY A 323 -1.59 12.49 19.23
CA GLY A 323 -1.61 13.90 19.62
C GLY A 323 -0.27 14.52 20.04
N GLU A 324 0.78 13.73 20.30
CA GLU A 324 2.11 14.25 20.60
C GLU A 324 2.89 14.56 19.33
N LYS A 325 3.64 15.68 19.31
CA LYS A 325 4.44 16.10 18.15
C LYS A 325 5.82 15.43 18.11
N GLU A 326 6.41 15.22 19.27
CA GLU A 326 7.78 14.72 19.38
C GLU A 326 7.79 13.23 19.68
N PRO A 327 8.50 12.42 18.87
CA PRO A 327 8.63 11.00 19.13
C PRO A 327 9.56 10.75 20.33
N LYS A 328 9.35 9.62 21.00
CA LYS A 328 10.19 9.13 22.09
C LYS A 328 11.00 7.92 21.62
N GLU A 329 12.32 7.99 21.65
CA GLU A 329 13.16 6.83 21.41
C GLU A 329 13.34 6.05 22.71
N ILE A 330 13.01 4.74 22.69
CA ILE A 330 13.11 3.83 23.83
C ILE A 330 13.97 2.62 23.47
N GLN A 331 14.75 2.17 24.44
CA GLN A 331 15.63 0.99 24.32
C GLN A 331 14.87 -0.30 24.67
N SER A 332 15.57 -1.45 24.64
CA SER A 332 15.01 -2.72 25.10
C SER A 332 14.46 -2.63 26.53
N GLY A 333 13.31 -3.22 26.78
CA GLY A 333 12.61 -3.17 28.07
C GLY A 333 11.10 -3.15 27.90
N THR A 334 10.39 -2.99 29.03
CA THR A 334 8.94 -2.85 29.08
C THR A 334 8.58 -1.45 29.59
N TYR A 335 7.68 -0.80 28.90
CA TYR A 335 7.31 0.59 29.16
C TYR A 335 5.80 0.75 29.21
N GLN A 336 5.35 1.68 30.03
CA GLN A 336 4.00 2.22 29.99
C GLN A 336 4.10 3.72 29.70
N LEU A 337 3.45 4.15 28.63
CA LEU A 337 3.41 5.53 28.17
C LEU A 337 1.95 6.00 28.16
N VAL A 338 1.71 7.23 28.58
CA VAL A 338 0.36 7.78 28.71
C VAL A 338 0.33 9.18 28.09
N CYS A 339 -0.74 9.48 27.33
CA CYS A 339 -1.02 10.82 26.83
C CYS A 339 -2.54 11.11 26.83
N ALA A 340 -2.92 12.37 26.66
CA ALA A 340 -4.30 12.75 26.35
C ALA A 340 -4.62 12.43 24.89
N LYS A 341 -5.87 12.01 24.61
CA LYS A 341 -6.39 11.84 23.25
C LYS A 341 -7.31 12.99 22.88
#